data_ef326c09cbe1cec46db5ea4acb169358
#
_entry.id   ef326c09cbe1cec46db5ea4acb169358
#
_cell.length_a   1.000
_cell.length_b   1.000
_cell.length_c   1.000
_cell.angle_alpha   90.00
_cell.angle_beta   90.00
_cell.angle_gamma   90.00
#
_symmetry.space_group_name_H-M   'P 1'
#
loop_
_entity.id
_entity.type
_entity.pdbx_description
1 polymer ?
#
loop_
_entity_poly.entity_id
_entity_poly.type
_entity_poly.pdbx_seq_one_letter_code
_entity_poly.pdbx_strand_id
1 'polypeptide(L)' 'MENTVLTVKEAAAIMRISTSAMYQLLRENKAPHISIGKRKVIPAARFYAWMDTVVKGG' A
#
# COMPACT_ATOMS: atom_id res chain seq x y z
N MET A 1 14.63 -7.13 -10.65
CA MET A 1 14.12 -6.71 -10.58
C MET A 1 13.31 -6.40 -10.04
N GLU A 2 12.98 -6.05 -9.83
CA GLU A 2 12.25 -5.87 -9.19
C GLU A 2 11.05 -5.60 -9.28
N ASN A 3 10.26 -5.94 -8.48
CA ASN A 3 8.93 -5.65 -8.60
C ASN A 3 8.66 -4.28 -8.40
N THR A 4 7.82 -3.71 -9.19
CA THR A 4 7.52 -2.33 -9.09
C THR A 4 6.18 -2.07 -8.44
N VAL A 5 5.31 -3.06 -8.37
CA VAL A 5 4.00 -2.88 -7.76
C VAL A 5 3.67 -4.06 -6.86
N LEU A 6 2.79 -3.80 -5.90
CA LEU A 6 2.27 -4.80 -4.98
C LEU A 6 0.77 -4.86 -5.14
N THR A 7 0.21 -6.04 -4.87
CA THR A 7 -1.24 -6.13 -4.75
C THR A 7 -1.64 -5.61 -3.38
N VAL A 8 -2.93 -5.34 -3.21
CA VAL A 8 -3.44 -4.89 -1.91
C VAL A 8 -3.17 -5.95 -0.86
N LYS A 9 -3.36 -7.22 -1.24
CA LYS A 9 -3.12 -8.32 -0.30
C LYS A 9 -1.66 -8.38 0.11
N GLU A 10 -0.75 -8.17 -0.83
CA GLU A 10 0.68 -8.19 -0.51
C GLU A 10 1.05 -7.04 0.42
N ALA A 11 0.52 -5.86 0.16
CA ALA A 11 0.80 -4.71 1.00
C ALA A 11 0.25 -4.92 2.40
N ALA A 12 -0.95 -5.49 2.51
CA ALA A 12 -1.54 -5.77 3.81
C ALA A 12 -0.68 -6.75 4.59
N ALA A 13 -0.16 -7.76 3.92
CA ALA A 13 0.69 -8.75 4.57
C ALA A 13 1.99 -8.10 5.08
N ILE A 14 2.56 -7.20 4.30
CA ILE A 14 3.77 -6.52 4.72
C ILE A 14 3.51 -5.69 5.96
N MET A 15 2.37 -5.03 6.03
CA MET A 15 2.02 -4.21 7.18
C MET A 15 1.41 -5.01 8.31
N ARG A 16 1.14 -6.30 8.06
CA ARG A 16 0.54 -7.19 9.05
C ARG A 16 -0.83 -6.71 9.51
N ILE A 17 -1.60 -6.23 8.56
CA ILE A 17 -2.97 -5.82 8.81
C ILE A 17 -3.88 -6.61 7.88
N SER A 18 -5.18 -6.56 8.15
CA SER A 18 -6.12 -7.27 7.31
C SER A 18 -6.25 -6.59 5.96
N THR A 19 -6.69 -7.34 4.96
CA THR A 19 -6.93 -6.78 3.64
C THR A 19 -7.98 -5.68 3.72
N SER A 20 -8.99 -5.87 4.55
CA SER A 20 -10.03 -4.85 4.73
C SER A 20 -9.45 -3.55 5.25
N ALA A 21 -8.54 -3.64 6.22
CA ALA A 21 -7.90 -2.45 6.77
C ALA A 21 -7.07 -1.74 5.70
N MET A 22 -6.38 -2.53 4.85
CA MET A 22 -5.59 -1.95 3.80
C MET A 22 -6.47 -1.23 2.78
N TYR A 23 -7.60 -1.84 2.40
CA TYR A 23 -8.53 -1.17 1.50
C TYR A 23 -9.07 0.13 2.09
N GLN A 24 -9.28 0.15 3.38
CA GLN A 24 -9.74 1.36 4.04
C GLN A 24 -8.70 2.47 3.92
N LEU A 25 -7.43 2.15 4.12
CA LEU A 25 -6.35 3.12 3.96
C LEU A 25 -6.33 3.69 2.54
N LEU A 26 -6.53 2.82 1.56
CA LEU A 26 -6.55 3.26 0.17
C LEU A 26 -7.74 4.16 -0.12
N ARG A 27 -8.89 3.78 0.44
CA ARG A 27 -10.11 4.55 0.21
C ARG A 27 -9.99 5.94 0.80
N GLU A 28 -9.26 6.07 1.91
CA GLU A 28 -9.05 7.34 2.56
C GLU A 28 -7.85 8.10 2.01
N ASN A 29 -7.22 7.55 0.97
CA ASN A 29 -6.05 8.15 0.35
C ASN A 29 -4.90 8.37 1.32
N LYS A 30 -4.77 7.47 2.27
CA LYS A 30 -3.69 7.54 3.24
C LYS A 30 -2.45 6.77 2.81
N ALA A 31 -2.60 5.85 1.87
CA ALA A 31 -1.49 5.05 1.37
C ALA A 31 -1.37 5.27 -0.13
N PRO A 32 -0.14 5.22 -0.66
CA PRO A 32 0.04 5.42 -2.10
C PRO A 32 -0.54 4.24 -2.87
N HIS A 33 -1.22 4.53 -3.95
CA HIS A 33 -1.79 3.48 -4.79
C HIS A 33 -2.08 4.06 -6.17
N ILE A 34 -2.25 3.14 -7.12
CA ILE A 34 -2.60 3.48 -8.48
C ILE A 34 -3.83 2.68 -8.84
N SER A 35 -4.84 3.33 -9.39
CA SER A 35 -6.04 2.66 -9.86
C SER A 35 -5.89 2.34 -11.32
N ILE A 36 -6.04 1.08 -11.69
CA ILE A 36 -5.98 0.64 -13.07
C ILE A 36 -7.29 -0.10 -13.34
N GLY A 37 -8.18 0.57 -14.05
CA GLY A 37 -9.51 0.01 -14.28
C GLY A 37 -10.19 -0.22 -12.95
N LYS A 38 -10.56 -1.47 -12.67
CA LYS A 38 -11.21 -1.81 -11.42
C LYS A 38 -10.24 -2.30 -10.36
N ARG A 39 -8.94 -2.30 -10.70
CA ARG A 39 -7.94 -2.84 -9.80
C ARG A 39 -7.16 -1.72 -9.16
N LYS A 40 -6.70 -1.98 -7.95
CA LYS A 40 -5.77 -1.08 -7.28
C LYS A 40 -4.46 -1.80 -7.08
N VAL A 41 -3.37 -1.14 -7.44
CA VAL A 41 -2.03 -1.67 -7.21
C VAL A 41 -1.25 -0.63 -6.45
N ILE A 42 -0.21 -1.06 -5.78
CA ILE A 42 0.54 -0.19 -4.89
C ILE A 42 1.98 -0.15 -5.38
N PRO A 43 2.48 1.04 -5.77
CA PRO A 43 3.87 1.13 -6.22
C PRO A 43 4.79 0.84 -5.04
N ALA A 44 5.62 -0.19 -5.20
CA ALA A 44 6.42 -0.71 -4.09
C ALA A 44 7.34 0.35 -3.50
N ALA A 45 8.06 1.08 -4.34
CA ALA A 45 9.01 2.07 -3.85
C ALA A 45 8.31 3.15 -3.03
N ARG A 46 7.16 3.61 -3.51
CA ARG A 46 6.42 4.62 -2.78
C ARG A 46 5.82 4.08 -1.51
N PHE A 47 5.41 2.82 -1.56
CA PHE A 47 4.83 2.17 -0.39
C PHE A 47 5.86 2.09 0.74
N TYR A 48 7.07 1.67 0.42
CA TYR A 48 8.10 1.56 1.44
C TYR A 48 8.50 2.94 1.97
N ALA A 49 8.57 3.93 1.11
CA ALA A 49 8.88 5.28 1.55
C ALA A 49 7.78 5.81 2.46
N TRP A 50 6.52 5.54 2.10
CA TRP A 50 5.40 5.96 2.91
C TRP A 50 5.40 5.27 4.28
N MET A 51 5.70 3.96 4.29
CA MET A 51 5.78 3.23 5.54
C MET A 51 6.84 3.83 6.46
N ASP A 52 7.95 4.25 5.89
CA ASP A 52 9.02 4.82 6.67
C ASP A 52 8.55 6.11 7.36
N THR A 53 7.79 6.93 6.66
CA THR A 53 7.28 8.16 7.26
C THR A 53 6.25 7.87 8.33
N VAL A 54 5.40 6.87 8.11
CA VAL A 54 4.40 6.50 9.10
C VAL A 54 5.05 6.03 10.38
N VAL A 55 6.06 5.17 10.24
CA VAL A 55 6.75 4.62 11.39
C VAL A 55 7.46 5.73 12.16
N LYS A 56 8.13 6.62 11.46
CA LYS A 56 8.85 7.70 12.12
C LYS A 56 7.93 8.74 12.70
N GLY A 57 6.82 8.98 12.01
CA GLY A 57 5.88 9.98 12.48
C GLY A 57 5.05 9.52 13.65
N GLY A 58 5.02 8.20 13.84
CA GLY A 58 4.24 7.63 14.93
C GLY A 58 4.91 7.79 16.25
#